data_001c4023318922e4fe4b4af354c767d7
#
_entry.id   001c4023318922e4fe4b4af354c767d7
#
_cell.length_a   1.000
_cell.length_b   1.000
_cell.length_c   1.000
_cell.angle_alpha   90.00
_cell.angle_beta   90.00
_cell.angle_gamma   90.00
#
_symmetry.space_group_name_H-M   'P 1'
#
loop_
_entity.id
_entity.type
_entity.pdbx_description
1 polymer ?
#
loop_
_entity_poly.entity_id
_entity_poly.type
_entity_poly.pdbx_seq_one_letter_code
_entity_poly.pdbx_strand_id
1 'polypeptide(L)'
;MGSTNEKIQLKKELLEYSFTQGLAHIPSALSMFNYVYDLFIKKLVTPEDFIVIGKPFGAQAYYIIWKKLGYLTNIESLSLAVKHEEIPFIDFSEETIGDSLGIAAGIAFTTDKLIWVNLSDATLQMGATLEAIQFIGHNKLSNILVTVDYNGSQVTGYTHDIIPVDAVIPFFKNNGWDVEYTLDNFKIETRPKVFIMNTIKGHGIPTMEKDIKKWHYKKIETLIELQSLVAELQDT
;
A
#
# COMPACT_ATOMS: atom_id res chain seq x y z
N MET A 1 15.20 -4.73 -13.73
CA MET A 1 14.02 -3.84 -13.96
C MET A 1 12.94 -4.70 -14.59
N GLY A 2 11.79 -4.85 -13.93
CA GLY A 2 10.64 -5.52 -14.52
C GLY A 2 10.13 -4.71 -15.70
N SER A 3 9.78 -5.37 -16.80
CA SER A 3 9.27 -4.68 -17.99
C SER A 3 7.83 -4.24 -17.77
N THR A 4 7.38 -3.22 -18.49
CA THR A 4 5.96 -2.81 -18.59
C THR A 4 5.05 -4.02 -18.84
N ASN A 5 5.45 -4.92 -19.74
CA ASN A 5 4.72 -6.16 -20.02
C ASN A 5 4.59 -7.08 -18.79
N GLU A 6 5.58 -7.12 -17.91
CA GLU A 6 5.52 -7.94 -16.69
C GLU A 6 4.50 -7.39 -15.70
N LYS A 7 4.46 -6.07 -15.49
CA LYS A 7 3.45 -5.43 -14.61
C LYS A 7 2.03 -5.66 -15.14
N ILE A 8 1.80 -5.54 -16.44
CA ILE A 8 0.50 -5.83 -17.08
C ILE A 8 0.10 -7.29 -16.82
N GLN A 9 1.01 -8.23 -17.03
CA GLN A 9 0.75 -9.65 -16.80
C GLN A 9 0.39 -9.93 -15.34
N LEU A 10 1.10 -9.35 -14.39
CA LEU A 10 0.81 -9.52 -12.96
C LEU A 10 -0.51 -8.83 -12.54
N LYS A 11 -0.85 -7.69 -13.12
CA LYS A 11 -2.17 -7.06 -12.92
C LYS A 11 -3.30 -7.93 -13.47
N LYS A 12 -3.08 -8.62 -14.60
CA LYS A 12 -4.03 -9.61 -15.11
C LYS A 12 -4.20 -10.77 -14.12
N GLU A 13 -3.12 -11.33 -13.61
CA GLU A 13 -3.15 -12.38 -12.58
C GLU A 13 -3.87 -11.91 -11.30
N LEU A 14 -3.71 -10.63 -10.92
CA LEU A 14 -4.43 -10.01 -9.80
C LEU A 14 -5.95 -10.01 -10.05
N LEU A 15 -6.42 -9.68 -11.25
CA LEU A 15 -7.83 -9.71 -11.59
C LEU A 15 -8.38 -11.14 -11.57
N GLU A 16 -7.65 -12.09 -12.18
CA GLU A 16 -8.01 -13.50 -12.22
C GLU A 16 -8.09 -14.10 -10.81
N TYR A 17 -7.10 -13.80 -9.96
CA TYR A 17 -7.08 -14.17 -8.55
C TYR A 17 -8.27 -13.57 -7.79
N SER A 18 -8.53 -12.27 -7.96
CA SER A 18 -9.64 -11.58 -7.31
C SER A 18 -10.99 -12.19 -7.70
N PHE A 19 -11.17 -12.56 -8.98
CA PHE A 19 -12.36 -13.25 -9.46
C PHE A 19 -12.51 -14.63 -8.85
N THR A 20 -11.46 -15.44 -8.90
CA THR A 20 -11.46 -16.81 -8.40
C THR A 20 -11.72 -16.90 -6.90
N GLN A 21 -11.14 -15.99 -6.12
CA GLN A 21 -11.30 -15.92 -4.66
C GLN A 21 -12.51 -15.08 -4.22
N GLY A 22 -13.23 -14.46 -5.16
CA GLY A 22 -14.37 -13.59 -4.85
C GLY A 22 -14.00 -12.38 -4.00
N LEU A 23 -12.86 -11.75 -4.27
CA LEU A 23 -12.34 -10.62 -3.49
C LEU A 23 -12.81 -9.27 -4.04
N ALA A 24 -13.11 -8.35 -3.14
CA ALA A 24 -13.39 -6.94 -3.43
C ALA A 24 -12.09 -6.09 -3.32
N HIS A 25 -12.20 -4.78 -3.25
CA HIS A 25 -11.09 -3.82 -3.11
C HIS A 25 -10.05 -3.86 -4.23
N ILE A 26 -10.43 -4.35 -5.42
CA ILE A 26 -9.54 -4.45 -6.59
C ILE A 26 -8.93 -3.08 -6.96
N PRO A 27 -9.69 -1.95 -7.00
CA PRO A 27 -9.11 -0.65 -7.28
C PRO A 27 -8.05 -0.21 -6.26
N SER A 28 -8.18 -0.61 -5.00
CA SER A 28 -7.17 -0.35 -3.96
C SER A 28 -5.88 -1.12 -4.20
N ALA A 29 -5.98 -2.36 -4.69
CA ALA A 29 -4.84 -3.16 -5.09
C ALA A 29 -4.11 -2.55 -6.30
N LEU A 30 -4.86 -2.17 -7.33
CA LEU A 30 -4.31 -1.54 -8.54
C LEU A 30 -3.65 -0.19 -8.26
N SER A 31 -4.20 0.60 -7.31
CA SER A 31 -3.65 1.87 -6.87
C SER A 31 -2.19 1.74 -6.43
N MET A 32 -1.92 0.83 -5.49
CA MET A 32 -0.59 0.67 -4.90
C MET A 32 0.33 -0.28 -5.67
N PHE A 33 -0.19 -1.01 -6.66
CA PHE A 33 0.52 -2.10 -7.32
C PHE A 33 1.91 -1.71 -7.81
N ASN A 34 2.03 -0.59 -8.52
CA ASN A 34 3.27 -0.21 -9.19
C ASN A 34 4.40 0.10 -8.20
N TYR A 35 4.16 0.87 -7.13
CA TYR A 35 5.20 1.19 -6.18
C TYR A 35 5.52 0.00 -5.26
N VAL A 36 4.53 -0.81 -4.88
CA VAL A 36 4.77 -2.04 -4.10
C VAL A 36 5.61 -3.02 -4.93
N TYR A 37 5.29 -3.20 -6.21
CA TYR A 37 6.09 -4.00 -7.11
C TYR A 37 7.55 -3.50 -7.16
N ASP A 38 7.74 -2.18 -7.33
CA ASP A 38 9.07 -1.58 -7.41
C ASP A 38 9.87 -1.75 -6.11
N LEU A 39 9.22 -1.63 -4.94
CA LEU A 39 9.87 -1.84 -3.64
C LEU A 39 10.47 -3.24 -3.52
N PHE A 40 9.69 -4.26 -3.86
CA PHE A 40 10.11 -5.65 -3.69
C PHE A 40 11.00 -6.15 -4.82
N ILE A 41 10.73 -5.81 -6.10
CA ILE A 41 11.55 -6.26 -7.23
C ILE A 41 12.96 -5.65 -7.21
N LYS A 42 13.08 -4.40 -6.73
CA LYS A 42 14.37 -3.71 -6.54
C LYS A 42 15.04 -4.09 -5.22
N LYS A 43 14.42 -4.93 -4.42
CA LYS A 43 14.87 -5.33 -3.07
C LYS A 43 15.12 -4.12 -2.15
N LEU A 44 14.31 -3.08 -2.27
CA LEU A 44 14.31 -1.94 -1.35
C LEU A 44 13.66 -2.32 -0.02
N VAL A 45 12.72 -3.29 -0.06
CA VAL A 45 12.13 -3.99 1.07
C VAL A 45 12.21 -5.49 0.80
N THR A 46 12.54 -6.26 1.82
CA THR A 46 12.67 -7.72 1.77
C THR A 46 11.98 -8.36 2.98
N PRO A 47 11.69 -9.67 2.96
CA PRO A 47 11.17 -10.39 4.13
C PRO A 47 12.10 -10.40 5.38
N GLU A 48 13.31 -9.88 5.27
CA GLU A 48 14.26 -9.76 6.39
C GLU A 48 14.14 -8.42 7.13
N ASP A 49 13.42 -7.46 6.54
CA ASP A 49 13.08 -6.16 7.11
C ASP A 49 11.81 -6.27 7.94
N PHE A 50 11.53 -5.26 8.78
CA PHE A 50 10.25 -5.18 9.47
C PHE A 50 9.18 -4.60 8.53
N ILE A 51 8.07 -5.33 8.38
CA ILE A 51 6.97 -4.98 7.48
C ILE A 51 5.70 -4.73 8.26
N VAL A 52 5.23 -3.48 8.23
CA VAL A 52 4.04 -3.00 8.91
C VAL A 52 3.00 -2.55 7.88
N ILE A 53 1.86 -3.20 7.85
CA ILE A 53 0.80 -2.94 6.86
C ILE A 53 -0.34 -2.16 7.49
N GLY A 54 -0.32 -0.84 7.36
CA GLY A 54 -1.40 0.06 7.74
C GLY A 54 -2.40 0.35 6.61
N LYS A 55 -2.19 -0.25 5.43
CA LYS A 55 -3.15 -0.33 4.33
C LYS A 55 -3.37 -1.80 3.96
N PRO A 56 -4.18 -2.53 4.73
CA PRO A 56 -4.33 -3.97 4.53
C PRO A 56 -5.24 -4.33 3.34
N PHE A 57 -6.20 -3.47 2.98
CA PHE A 57 -7.12 -3.72 1.88
C PHE A 57 -6.51 -3.42 0.52
N GLY A 58 -6.78 -4.30 -0.43
CA GLY A 58 -6.05 -4.38 -1.70
C GLY A 58 -4.93 -5.43 -1.61
N ALA A 59 -5.06 -6.38 -0.68
CA ALA A 59 -4.11 -7.44 -0.37
C ALA A 59 -3.63 -8.22 -1.61
N GLN A 60 -4.49 -8.32 -2.64
CA GLN A 60 -4.16 -8.99 -3.89
C GLN A 60 -2.86 -8.47 -4.53
N ALA A 61 -2.56 -7.17 -4.41
CA ALA A 61 -1.32 -6.62 -4.93
C ALA A 61 -0.10 -7.24 -4.24
N TYR A 62 -0.14 -7.32 -2.91
CA TYR A 62 0.95 -7.94 -2.15
C TYR A 62 1.08 -9.43 -2.50
N TYR A 63 -0.03 -10.16 -2.49
CA TYR A 63 -0.04 -11.62 -2.69
C TYR A 63 0.52 -12.01 -4.06
N ILE A 64 0.12 -11.32 -5.13
CA ILE A 64 0.61 -11.59 -6.49
C ILE A 64 2.10 -11.25 -6.61
N ILE A 65 2.55 -10.12 -6.05
CA ILE A 65 3.95 -9.70 -6.08
C ILE A 65 4.81 -10.69 -5.27
N TRP A 66 4.41 -11.03 -4.05
CA TRP A 66 5.16 -11.94 -3.19
C TRP A 66 5.20 -13.37 -3.72
N LYS A 67 4.11 -13.84 -4.36
CA LYS A 67 4.12 -15.13 -5.08
C LYS A 67 5.09 -15.09 -6.26
N LYS A 68 5.07 -14.04 -7.06
CA LYS A 68 5.99 -13.85 -8.18
C LYS A 68 7.45 -13.90 -7.76
N LEU A 69 7.78 -13.33 -6.60
CA LEU A 69 9.13 -13.30 -6.05
C LEU A 69 9.52 -14.56 -5.26
N GLY A 70 8.60 -15.51 -5.10
CA GLY A 70 8.83 -16.74 -4.36
C GLY A 70 8.81 -16.58 -2.83
N TYR A 71 8.35 -15.44 -2.33
CA TYR A 71 8.16 -15.22 -0.87
C TYR A 71 6.93 -15.96 -0.34
N LEU A 72 5.92 -16.16 -1.19
CA LEU A 72 4.77 -17.02 -0.92
C LEU A 72 4.69 -18.12 -1.97
N THR A 73 4.47 -19.35 -1.54
CA THR A 73 4.28 -20.51 -2.44
C THR A 73 2.81 -20.72 -2.80
N ASN A 74 1.90 -20.44 -1.84
CA ASN A 74 0.46 -20.52 -2.02
C ASN A 74 -0.20 -19.24 -1.55
N ILE A 75 -1.14 -18.72 -2.34
CA ILE A 75 -1.95 -17.54 -2.02
C ILE A 75 -3.46 -17.87 -2.01
N GLU A 76 -3.83 -19.13 -2.22
CA GLU A 76 -5.22 -19.56 -2.16
C GLU A 76 -5.77 -19.39 -0.75
N SER A 77 -7.00 -18.91 -0.65
CA SER A 77 -7.72 -18.72 0.62
C SER A 77 -7.12 -17.68 1.59
N LEU A 78 -6.18 -16.83 1.14
CA LEU A 78 -5.72 -15.70 1.95
C LEU A 78 -6.84 -14.66 2.11
N SER A 79 -6.83 -13.98 3.24
CA SER A 79 -7.84 -13.00 3.61
C SER A 79 -7.88 -11.79 2.67
N LEU A 80 -9.04 -11.12 2.60
CA LEU A 80 -9.23 -9.88 1.83
C LEU A 80 -8.32 -8.74 2.32
N ALA A 81 -8.04 -8.71 3.62
CA ALA A 81 -7.04 -7.86 4.25
C ALA A 81 -5.77 -8.66 4.53
N VAL A 82 -4.60 -8.05 4.37
CA VAL A 82 -3.34 -8.68 4.77
C VAL A 82 -3.36 -8.93 6.28
N LYS A 83 -3.05 -10.16 6.70
CA LYS A 83 -2.96 -10.54 8.11
C LYS A 83 -1.59 -11.10 8.44
N HIS A 84 -1.00 -10.61 9.53
CA HIS A 84 0.32 -11.07 9.97
C HIS A 84 0.30 -12.54 10.40
N GLU A 85 -0.85 -13.08 10.86
CA GLU A 85 -1.01 -14.50 11.20
C GLU A 85 -0.97 -15.42 9.96
N GLU A 86 -1.29 -14.88 8.78
CA GLU A 86 -1.30 -15.65 7.52
C GLU A 86 0.03 -15.52 6.76
N ILE A 87 0.80 -14.47 6.99
CA ILE A 87 2.02 -14.13 6.24
C ILE A 87 3.21 -14.06 7.19
N PRO A 88 4.11 -15.05 7.19
CA PRO A 88 5.15 -15.22 8.22
C PRO A 88 6.16 -14.07 8.36
N PHE A 89 6.31 -13.22 7.34
CA PHE A 89 7.24 -12.10 7.32
C PHE A 89 6.56 -10.73 7.48
N ILE A 90 5.29 -10.69 7.85
CA ILE A 90 4.59 -9.46 8.25
C ILE A 90 4.65 -9.37 9.77
N ASP A 91 5.21 -8.28 10.27
CA ASP A 91 5.35 -8.08 11.72
C ASP A 91 4.09 -7.51 12.34
N PHE A 92 3.36 -6.69 11.59
CA PHE A 92 2.08 -6.15 12.02
C PHE A 92 1.20 -5.79 10.82
N SER A 93 -0.10 -5.99 10.97
CA SER A 93 -1.14 -5.48 10.08
C SER A 93 -2.38 -5.13 10.88
N GLU A 94 -3.13 -4.14 10.40
CA GLU A 94 -4.37 -3.68 11.04
C GLU A 94 -5.53 -3.73 10.06
N GLU A 95 -6.74 -4.05 10.53
CA GLU A 95 -7.97 -3.91 9.73
C GLU A 95 -8.62 -2.54 9.93
N THR A 96 -8.48 -1.97 11.13
CA THR A 96 -8.91 -0.61 11.46
C THR A 96 -7.70 0.30 11.42
N ILE A 97 -7.68 1.23 10.46
CA ILE A 97 -6.53 2.10 10.20
C ILE A 97 -6.25 3.08 11.34
N GLY A 98 -4.96 3.37 11.60
CA GLY A 98 -4.53 4.42 12.51
C GLY A 98 -3.35 4.09 13.42
N ASP A 99 -3.18 2.82 13.84
CA ASP A 99 -2.23 2.41 14.88
C ASP A 99 -0.86 1.99 14.34
N SER A 100 -0.80 1.56 13.08
CA SER A 100 0.40 0.96 12.47
C SER A 100 1.66 1.82 12.59
N LEU A 101 1.54 3.15 12.47
CA LEU A 101 2.70 4.02 12.59
C LEU A 101 3.22 4.11 14.04
N GLY A 102 2.31 4.07 15.03
CA GLY A 102 2.67 3.99 16.45
C GLY A 102 3.35 2.67 16.81
N ILE A 103 2.86 1.55 16.24
CA ILE A 103 3.47 0.22 16.39
C ILE A 103 4.89 0.22 15.80
N ALA A 104 5.06 0.76 14.58
CA ALA A 104 6.36 0.91 13.94
C ALA A 104 7.35 1.73 14.80
N ALA A 105 6.86 2.80 15.46
CA ALA A 105 7.67 3.56 16.40
C ALA A 105 8.17 2.71 17.57
N GLY A 106 7.31 1.83 18.12
CA GLY A 106 7.71 0.89 19.16
C GLY A 106 8.78 -0.10 18.70
N ILE A 107 8.63 -0.67 17.49
CA ILE A 107 9.61 -1.59 16.90
C ILE A 107 10.96 -0.88 16.72
N ALA A 108 10.97 0.39 16.28
CA ALA A 108 12.19 1.14 15.99
C ALA A 108 13.15 1.30 17.20
N PHE A 109 12.64 1.20 18.42
CA PHE A 109 13.49 1.18 19.64
C PHE A 109 14.21 -0.14 19.87
N THR A 110 13.86 -1.19 19.14
CA THR A 110 14.40 -2.55 19.34
C THR A 110 15.39 -2.96 18.26
N THR A 111 15.52 -2.19 17.18
CA THR A 111 16.32 -2.58 16.01
C THR A 111 16.79 -1.37 15.19
N ASP A 112 17.92 -1.53 14.50
CA ASP A 112 18.39 -0.60 13.48
C ASP A 112 18.02 -1.03 12.05
N LYS A 113 17.33 -2.17 11.89
CA LYS A 113 16.85 -2.63 10.58
C LYS A 113 15.79 -1.69 10.03
N LEU A 114 15.63 -1.73 8.72
CA LEU A 114 14.55 -1.03 8.02
C LEU A 114 13.18 -1.48 8.57
N ILE A 115 12.32 -0.51 8.83
CA ILE A 115 10.91 -0.72 9.12
C ILE A 115 10.13 -0.03 8.00
N TRP A 116 9.55 -0.83 7.13
CA TRP A 116 8.66 -0.31 6.09
C TRP A 116 7.22 -0.29 6.58
N VAL A 117 6.59 0.87 6.47
CA VAL A 117 5.17 1.07 6.81
C VAL A 117 4.42 1.47 5.55
N ASN A 118 3.38 0.74 5.16
CA ASN A 118 2.52 1.15 4.05
C ASN A 118 1.18 1.68 4.56
N LEU A 119 0.89 2.95 4.29
CA LEU A 119 -0.32 3.64 4.72
C LEU A 119 -1.22 4.01 3.52
N SER A 120 -2.48 4.32 3.80
CA SER A 120 -3.37 5.02 2.88
C SER A 120 -3.43 6.51 3.24
N ASP A 121 -3.90 7.35 2.31
CA ASP A 121 -4.19 8.75 2.57
C ASP A 121 -5.27 8.92 3.66
N ALA A 122 -6.27 8.03 3.73
CA ALA A 122 -7.25 8.02 4.80
C ALA A 122 -6.63 7.82 6.20
N THR A 123 -5.52 7.09 6.31
CA THR A 123 -4.79 6.90 7.57
C THR A 123 -4.26 8.22 8.11
N LEU A 124 -3.95 9.19 7.23
CA LEU A 124 -3.47 10.52 7.63
C LEU A 124 -4.54 11.38 8.30
N GLN A 125 -5.81 10.95 8.30
CA GLN A 125 -6.89 11.62 9.04
C GLN A 125 -6.99 11.13 10.50
N MET A 126 -6.27 10.06 10.86
CA MET A 126 -6.38 9.44 12.18
C MET A 126 -5.49 10.16 13.20
N GLY A 127 -6.07 10.48 14.37
CA GLY A 127 -5.36 11.17 15.46
C GLY A 127 -4.11 10.43 15.93
N ALA A 128 -4.19 9.10 16.10
CA ALA A 128 -3.06 8.27 16.50
C ALA A 128 -1.90 8.34 15.48
N THR A 129 -2.21 8.38 14.18
CA THR A 129 -1.19 8.57 13.12
C THR A 129 -0.51 9.93 13.26
N LEU A 130 -1.26 11.02 13.50
CA LEU A 130 -0.70 12.36 13.67
C LEU A 130 0.20 12.45 14.91
N GLU A 131 -0.19 11.83 16.01
CA GLU A 131 0.63 11.70 17.22
C GLU A 131 1.93 10.93 16.94
N ALA A 132 1.84 9.81 16.24
CA ALA A 132 2.99 9.00 15.87
C ALA A 132 3.98 9.76 14.97
N ILE A 133 3.50 10.58 14.02
CA ILE A 133 4.36 11.44 13.18
C ILE A 133 5.22 12.37 14.06
N GLN A 134 4.62 13.02 15.05
CA GLN A 134 5.35 13.90 15.97
C GLN A 134 6.37 13.12 16.80
N PHE A 135 5.96 11.98 17.37
CA PHE A 135 6.80 11.15 18.21
C PHE A 135 8.03 10.63 17.46
N ILE A 136 7.81 10.06 16.27
CA ILE A 136 8.87 9.49 15.43
C ILE A 136 9.88 10.57 15.02
N GLY A 137 9.39 11.71 14.56
CA GLY A 137 10.26 12.81 14.15
C GLY A 137 11.05 13.41 15.30
N HIS A 138 10.42 13.61 16.48
CA HIS A 138 11.08 14.08 17.70
C HIS A 138 12.23 13.17 18.13
N ASN A 139 11.98 11.86 18.12
CA ASN A 139 12.95 10.84 18.51
C ASN A 139 13.93 10.45 17.39
N LYS A 140 13.77 11.04 16.19
CA LYS A 140 14.62 10.78 15.01
C LYS A 140 14.74 9.30 14.66
N LEU A 141 13.61 8.58 14.68
CA LEU A 141 13.59 7.15 14.36
C LEU A 141 13.80 6.95 12.85
N SER A 142 15.06 7.11 12.43
CA SER A 142 15.46 7.22 11.02
C SER A 142 15.33 5.92 10.21
N ASN A 143 15.17 4.78 10.87
CA ASN A 143 14.96 3.49 10.24
C ASN A 143 13.50 3.23 9.84
N ILE A 144 12.59 4.17 10.10
CA ILE A 144 11.19 4.12 9.64
C ILE A 144 11.08 4.79 8.28
N LEU A 145 10.69 4.01 7.26
CA LEU A 145 10.38 4.47 5.91
C LEU A 145 8.91 4.17 5.59
N VAL A 146 8.14 5.23 5.35
CA VAL A 146 6.68 5.14 5.13
C VAL A 146 6.36 5.38 3.67
N THR A 147 5.55 4.52 3.06
CA THR A 147 4.88 4.83 1.79
C THR A 147 3.42 5.13 2.06
N VAL A 148 2.89 6.17 1.43
CA VAL A 148 1.46 6.53 1.48
C VAL A 148 0.86 6.36 0.10
N ASP A 149 -0.12 5.47 -0.04
CA ASP A 149 -0.94 5.39 -1.25
C ASP A 149 -1.89 6.59 -1.28
N TYR A 150 -1.41 7.66 -1.93
CA TYR A 150 -2.09 8.95 -1.98
C TYR A 150 -2.95 9.03 -3.24
N ASN A 151 -4.12 8.38 -3.19
CA ASN A 151 -5.06 8.26 -4.31
C ASN A 151 -6.31 9.15 -4.18
N GLY A 152 -6.41 9.93 -3.12
CA GLY A 152 -7.52 10.88 -2.88
C GLY A 152 -8.85 10.21 -2.55
N SER A 153 -8.89 8.92 -2.22
CA SER A 153 -10.13 8.17 -2.11
C SER A 153 -10.15 7.20 -0.92
N GLN A 154 -11.25 7.22 -0.19
CA GLN A 154 -11.52 6.31 0.92
C GLN A 154 -12.89 5.63 0.78
N VAL A 155 -13.31 4.85 1.77
CA VAL A 155 -14.56 4.08 1.77
C VAL A 155 -15.78 4.95 1.46
N THR A 156 -15.87 6.09 2.11
CA THR A 156 -17.08 6.97 2.09
C THR A 156 -17.05 8.02 0.99
N GLY A 157 -15.94 8.15 0.24
CA GLY A 157 -15.82 9.12 -0.84
C GLY A 157 -14.39 9.59 -1.10
N TYR A 158 -14.28 10.81 -1.56
CA TYR A 158 -12.97 11.43 -1.74
C TYR A 158 -12.45 12.02 -0.43
N THR A 159 -11.14 11.89 -0.17
CA THR A 159 -10.53 12.37 1.08
C THR A 159 -10.72 13.86 1.28
N HIS A 160 -10.68 14.66 0.19
CA HIS A 160 -10.86 16.12 0.26
C HIS A 160 -12.29 16.55 0.62
N ASP A 161 -13.31 15.71 0.36
CA ASP A 161 -14.69 16.00 0.74
C ASP A 161 -14.98 15.70 2.22
N ILE A 162 -14.13 14.86 2.83
CA ILE A 162 -14.31 14.39 4.21
C ILE A 162 -13.42 15.19 5.15
N ILE A 163 -12.11 14.99 5.08
CA ILE A 163 -11.09 15.79 5.76
C ILE A 163 -9.88 15.87 4.81
N PRO A 164 -9.56 17.06 4.26
CA PRO A 164 -8.39 17.22 3.40
C PRO A 164 -7.10 16.83 4.12
N VAL A 165 -6.29 16.01 3.47
CA VAL A 165 -5.02 15.51 4.04
C VAL A 165 -3.78 16.25 3.53
N ASP A 166 -3.95 17.22 2.63
CA ASP A 166 -2.86 18.01 2.07
C ASP A 166 -2.02 18.73 3.15
N ALA A 167 -2.69 19.17 4.23
CA ALA A 167 -2.03 19.80 5.37
C ALA A 167 -1.12 18.87 6.18
N VAL A 168 -1.29 17.54 6.04
CA VAL A 168 -0.48 16.55 6.74
C VAL A 168 0.91 16.40 6.10
N ILE A 169 1.05 16.71 4.81
CA ILE A 169 2.35 16.67 4.14
C ILE A 169 3.34 17.70 4.74
N PRO A 170 2.99 19.00 4.87
CA PRO A 170 3.81 19.95 5.62
C PRO A 170 4.01 19.57 7.09
N PHE A 171 3.03 18.90 7.71
CA PHE A 171 3.12 18.46 9.09
C PHE A 171 4.25 17.44 9.30
N PHE A 172 4.45 16.49 8.37
CA PHE A 172 5.63 15.62 8.37
C PHE A 172 6.93 16.44 8.40
N LYS A 173 7.09 17.39 7.47
CA LYS A 173 8.30 18.24 7.37
C LYS A 173 8.55 19.01 8.66
N ASN A 174 7.51 19.63 9.23
CA ASN A 174 7.59 20.43 10.45
C ASN A 174 7.94 19.58 11.69
N ASN A 175 7.70 18.28 11.64
CA ASN A 175 8.05 17.33 12.69
C ASN A 175 9.31 16.52 12.38
N GLY A 176 10.19 16.98 11.49
CA GLY A 176 11.53 16.42 11.32
C GLY A 176 11.64 15.24 10.36
N TRP A 177 10.62 15.00 9.53
CA TRP A 177 10.65 13.99 8.49
C TRP A 177 11.17 14.55 7.16
N ASP A 178 11.83 13.70 6.38
CA ASP A 178 12.06 13.94 4.97
C ASP A 178 10.86 13.48 4.16
N VAL A 179 10.39 14.30 3.22
CA VAL A 179 9.20 14.02 2.39
C VAL A 179 9.64 13.88 0.95
N GLU A 180 9.36 12.73 0.36
CA GLU A 180 9.71 12.34 -1.00
C GLU A 180 8.45 11.98 -1.80
N TYR A 181 8.55 12.03 -3.13
CA TYR A 181 7.44 11.70 -4.05
C TYR A 181 7.79 10.56 -5.01
N THR A 182 9.01 10.06 -4.95
CA THR A 182 9.52 8.91 -5.70
C THR A 182 10.31 8.00 -4.78
N LEU A 183 10.54 6.74 -5.19
CA LEU A 183 11.32 5.77 -4.41
C LEU A 183 12.85 5.90 -4.60
N ASP A 184 13.34 6.90 -5.30
CA ASP A 184 14.76 7.02 -5.66
C ASP A 184 15.69 7.10 -4.44
N ASN A 185 15.20 7.71 -3.35
CA ASN A 185 15.93 7.83 -2.08
C ASN A 185 15.41 6.88 -0.99
N PHE A 186 14.85 5.73 -1.37
CA PHE A 186 14.34 4.74 -0.41
C PHE A 186 15.49 4.02 0.30
N LYS A 187 16.02 4.64 1.34
CA LYS A 187 17.12 4.15 2.18
C LYS A 187 17.09 4.83 3.54
N ILE A 188 17.63 4.16 4.55
CA ILE A 188 17.86 4.73 5.88
C ILE A 188 18.92 5.83 5.77
N GLU A 189 18.63 6.99 6.34
CA GLU A 189 19.57 8.10 6.48
C GLU A 189 19.53 8.65 7.92
N THR A 190 19.44 9.96 8.09
CA THR A 190 19.48 10.60 9.43
C THR A 190 18.11 10.96 9.98
N ARG A 191 17.07 10.84 9.16
CA ARG A 191 15.70 11.19 9.51
C ARG A 191 14.73 10.12 9.04
N PRO A 192 13.57 9.97 9.69
CA PRO A 192 12.49 9.16 9.13
C PRO A 192 12.02 9.76 7.81
N LYS A 193 11.55 8.92 6.89
CA LYS A 193 11.10 9.37 5.58
C LYS A 193 9.68 8.94 5.29
N VAL A 194 8.95 9.83 4.62
CA VAL A 194 7.65 9.51 4.04
C VAL A 194 7.68 9.74 2.54
N PHE A 195 7.20 8.75 1.80
CA PHE A 195 7.08 8.73 0.35
C PHE A 195 5.60 8.87 -0.01
N ILE A 196 5.20 10.06 -0.48
CA ILE A 196 3.84 10.35 -0.92
C ILE A 196 3.68 9.85 -2.36
N MET A 197 3.15 8.65 -2.49
CA MET A 197 2.97 8.00 -3.78
C MET A 197 1.66 8.49 -4.41
N ASN A 198 1.75 9.48 -5.31
CA ASN A 198 0.59 9.94 -6.08
C ASN A 198 0.13 8.82 -6.99
N THR A 199 -1.03 8.26 -6.70
CA THR A 199 -1.58 7.09 -7.37
C THR A 199 -3.01 7.36 -7.85
N ILE A 200 -3.52 6.46 -8.69
CA ILE A 200 -4.90 6.51 -9.16
C ILE A 200 -5.60 5.24 -8.70
N LYS A 201 -6.71 5.38 -7.99
CA LYS A 201 -7.50 4.23 -7.57
C LYS A 201 -8.10 3.51 -8.78
N GLY A 202 -7.80 2.22 -8.95
CA GLY A 202 -8.19 1.46 -10.13
C GLY A 202 -7.24 1.58 -11.32
N HIS A 203 -6.02 2.08 -11.08
CA HIS A 203 -5.02 2.42 -12.09
C HIS A 203 -4.84 1.37 -13.19
N GLY A 204 -5.01 1.82 -14.43
CA GLY A 204 -4.89 1.01 -15.64
C GLY A 204 -6.20 0.36 -16.10
N ILE A 205 -7.32 0.57 -15.38
CA ILE A 205 -8.66 0.09 -15.78
C ILE A 205 -9.64 1.27 -15.81
N PRO A 206 -9.87 1.90 -16.95
CA PRO A 206 -10.74 3.08 -17.07
C PRO A 206 -12.14 2.93 -16.45
N THR A 207 -12.73 1.74 -16.55
CA THR A 207 -14.02 1.43 -15.91
C THR A 207 -13.96 1.54 -14.38
N MET A 208 -12.85 1.18 -13.76
CA MET A 208 -12.68 1.30 -12.30
C MET A 208 -12.29 2.72 -11.88
N GLU A 209 -11.46 3.40 -12.66
CA GLU A 209 -11.02 4.78 -12.38
C GLU A 209 -12.19 5.77 -12.42
N LYS A 210 -13.18 5.55 -13.32
CA LYS A 210 -14.35 6.43 -13.48
C LYS A 210 -15.36 6.31 -12.34
N ASP A 211 -15.49 5.15 -11.71
CA ASP A 211 -16.50 4.89 -10.67
C ASP A 211 -15.92 4.16 -9.47
N ILE A 212 -15.00 4.87 -8.78
CA ILE A 212 -14.27 4.34 -7.62
C ILE A 212 -15.18 3.97 -6.45
N LYS A 213 -16.34 4.64 -6.31
CA LYS A 213 -17.29 4.36 -5.23
C LYS A 213 -17.97 3.02 -5.44
N LYS A 214 -18.46 2.75 -6.64
CA LYS A 214 -19.07 1.49 -7.02
C LYS A 214 -18.07 0.33 -6.85
N TRP A 215 -16.84 0.51 -7.37
CA TRP A 215 -15.82 -0.52 -7.36
C TRP A 215 -15.13 -0.72 -6.00
N HIS A 216 -15.42 0.10 -4.98
CA HIS A 216 -14.81 -0.06 -3.66
C HIS A 216 -15.09 -1.45 -3.06
N TYR A 217 -16.36 -1.89 -3.11
CA TYR A 217 -16.80 -3.19 -2.61
C TYR A 217 -17.24 -4.17 -3.69
N LYS A 218 -17.33 -3.72 -4.94
CA LYS A 218 -17.76 -4.57 -6.03
C LYS A 218 -16.72 -5.64 -6.30
N LYS A 219 -17.20 -6.89 -6.43
CA LYS A 219 -16.44 -8.05 -6.91
C LYS A 219 -16.64 -8.21 -8.41
N ILE A 220 -15.73 -8.92 -9.07
CA ILE A 220 -15.94 -9.42 -10.43
C ILE A 220 -16.87 -10.64 -10.30
N GLU A 221 -18.04 -10.60 -10.95
CA GLU A 221 -19.07 -11.61 -10.77
C GLU A 221 -19.13 -12.64 -11.89
N THR A 222 -18.67 -12.27 -13.09
CA THR A 222 -18.76 -13.13 -14.27
C THR A 222 -17.45 -13.17 -15.04
N LEU A 223 -17.24 -14.27 -15.78
CA LEU A 223 -16.09 -14.41 -16.67
C LEU A 223 -16.09 -13.35 -17.79
N ILE A 224 -17.26 -12.95 -18.26
CA ILE A 224 -17.39 -11.88 -19.29
C ILE A 224 -16.91 -10.56 -18.74
N GLU A 225 -17.29 -10.23 -17.50
CA GLU A 225 -16.81 -9.01 -16.82
C GLU A 225 -15.29 -9.05 -16.62
N LEU A 226 -14.74 -10.18 -16.16
CA LEU A 226 -13.30 -10.37 -16.05
C LEU A 226 -12.58 -10.12 -17.38
N GLN A 227 -13.06 -10.75 -18.45
CA GLN A 227 -12.47 -10.58 -19.79
C GLN A 227 -12.51 -9.14 -20.28
N SER A 228 -13.61 -8.42 -20.00
CA SER A 228 -13.75 -6.99 -20.33
C SER A 228 -12.70 -6.15 -19.57
N LEU A 229 -12.55 -6.36 -18.26
CA LEU A 229 -11.58 -5.62 -17.44
C LEU A 229 -10.13 -5.93 -17.83
N VAL A 230 -9.85 -7.19 -18.16
CA VAL A 230 -8.52 -7.59 -18.66
C VAL A 230 -8.20 -6.92 -20.00
N ALA A 231 -9.20 -6.75 -20.87
CA ALA A 231 -9.03 -6.06 -22.16
C ALA A 231 -8.79 -4.53 -22.00
N GLU A 232 -9.21 -3.95 -20.87
CA GLU A 232 -8.96 -2.54 -20.56
C GLU A 232 -7.56 -2.29 -19.97
N LEU A 233 -6.84 -3.32 -19.51
CA LEU A 233 -5.56 -3.15 -18.82
C LEU A 233 -4.55 -2.36 -19.64
N GLN A 234 -4.11 -1.24 -19.09
CA GLN A 234 -3.08 -0.38 -19.62
C GLN A 234 -1.99 -0.16 -18.55
N ASP A 235 -0.76 0.00 -18.98
CA ASP A 235 0.32 0.48 -18.12
C ASP A 235 0.65 1.90 -18.58
N THR A 236 0.02 2.88 -17.92
CA THR A 236 0.21 4.32 -18.19
C THR A 236 1.11 4.94 -17.13
#